data_7bca54f7c953d980d9be0c7b281f6c66
#
_entry.id   7bca54f7c953d980d9be0c7b281f6c66
#
_cell.length_a   1.000
_cell.length_b   1.000
_cell.length_c   1.000
_cell.angle_alpha   90.00
_cell.angle_beta   90.00
_cell.angle_gamma   90.00
#
_symmetry.space_group_name_H-M   'P 1'
#
loop_
_entity.id
_entity.type
_entity.pdbx_description
1 polymer ?
#
loop_
_entity_poly.entity_id
_entity_poly.type
_entity_poly.pdbx_seq_one_letter_code
_entity_poly.pdbx_strand_id
1 'polypeptide(L)'
;MTFATKYGPWALGAGTSDGVGAAFAKGLAEREVNVVLLARRRAVLDQVAAAIVSQASAQTRTLAVDLAEPGAASAIAAATSDLEIGFLVYCAGAYPDFKPFLANPIEAAEAMVQRNCMVPMQLCHHFAPAMVEKGRGGIVIFGSGAGLAGGPNMVAYGSSKAFDMVFAEALWGELHDKGVDVLGLILGKTNTPALRQLEYRRGQISSPDDVPVGAAAVDDVIAEAFENLTNGPTWMVDEDMRAAVQMMA
;
A
#
# COMPACT_ATOMS: atom_id res chain seq x y z
N MET A 1 24.04 2.87 -8.34
CA MET A 1 23.29 3.77 -7.41
C MET A 1 22.73 2.89 -6.30
N THR A 2 22.93 3.25 -5.03
CA THR A 2 22.33 2.47 -3.92
C THR A 2 20.82 2.72 -3.85
N PHE A 3 20.09 1.86 -3.14
CA PHE A 3 18.65 2.03 -2.95
C PHE A 3 18.33 3.37 -2.27
N ALA A 4 19.03 3.69 -1.19
CA ALA A 4 18.87 4.95 -0.47
C ALA A 4 19.21 6.18 -1.34
N THR A 5 20.20 6.09 -2.24
CA THR A 5 20.52 7.18 -3.17
C THR A 5 19.39 7.40 -4.18
N LYS A 6 18.72 6.33 -4.64
CA LYS A 6 17.63 6.43 -5.63
C LYS A 6 16.32 6.89 -4.98
N TYR A 7 15.96 6.35 -3.82
CA TYR A 7 14.64 6.46 -3.23
C TYR A 7 14.58 7.21 -1.89
N GLY A 8 15.72 7.55 -1.32
CA GLY A 8 15.81 8.29 -0.05
C GLY A 8 15.79 9.82 -0.24
N PRO A 9 16.01 10.58 0.85
CA PRO A 9 16.33 10.09 2.20
C PRO A 9 15.13 9.56 3.01
N TRP A 10 13.89 9.95 2.66
CA TRP A 10 12.68 9.53 3.35
C TRP A 10 11.69 8.84 2.42
N ALA A 11 11.03 7.82 2.95
CA ALA A 11 9.84 7.23 2.38
C ALA A 11 8.61 7.56 3.23
N LEU A 12 7.45 7.73 2.58
CA LEU A 12 6.17 7.82 3.27
C LEU A 12 5.38 6.54 3.02
N GLY A 13 5.03 5.83 4.09
CA GLY A 13 4.22 4.62 4.03
C GLY A 13 2.84 4.82 4.62
N ALA A 14 1.80 4.72 3.81
CA ALA A 14 0.41 4.75 4.25
C ALA A 14 -0.13 3.35 4.51
N GLY A 15 -0.67 3.11 5.70
CA GLY A 15 -1.15 1.79 6.13
C GLY A 15 -0.07 0.90 6.73
N THR A 16 0.92 1.47 7.41
CA THR A 16 2.11 0.78 7.93
C THR A 16 1.97 0.28 9.37
N SER A 17 0.76 0.18 9.91
CA SER A 17 0.57 -0.32 11.28
C SER A 17 0.62 -1.84 11.40
N ASP A 18 0.50 -2.58 10.28
CA ASP A 18 0.33 -4.03 10.33
C ASP A 18 0.59 -4.68 8.96
N GLY A 19 0.76 -6.00 8.92
CA GLY A 19 0.81 -6.82 7.72
C GLY A 19 1.84 -6.34 6.69
N VAL A 20 1.42 -6.30 5.44
CA VAL A 20 2.29 -5.95 4.29
C VAL A 20 2.86 -4.55 4.41
N GLY A 21 2.09 -3.57 4.90
CA GLY A 21 2.55 -2.19 5.03
C GLY A 21 3.65 -2.03 6.08
N ALA A 22 3.54 -2.69 7.23
CA ALA A 22 4.57 -2.68 8.25
C ALA A 22 5.84 -3.40 7.77
N ALA A 23 5.69 -4.53 7.08
CA ALA A 23 6.82 -5.28 6.52
C ALA A 23 7.53 -4.49 5.40
N PHE A 24 6.78 -3.78 4.54
CA PHE A 24 7.37 -2.92 3.53
C PHE A 24 8.17 -1.77 4.16
N ALA A 25 7.62 -1.13 5.19
CA ALA A 25 8.32 -0.08 5.93
C ALA A 25 9.64 -0.57 6.56
N LYS A 26 9.64 -1.79 7.12
CA LYS A 26 10.85 -2.45 7.62
C LYS A 26 11.86 -2.69 6.49
N GLY A 27 11.42 -3.23 5.36
CA GLY A 27 12.28 -3.46 4.19
C GLY A 27 12.90 -2.19 3.60
N LEU A 28 12.21 -1.04 3.67
CA LEU A 28 12.77 0.27 3.32
C LEU A 28 13.87 0.69 4.30
N ALA A 29 13.64 0.52 5.60
CA ALA A 29 14.60 0.86 6.64
C ALA A 29 15.87 0.00 6.58
N GLU A 30 15.75 -1.29 6.26
CA GLU A 30 16.87 -2.21 6.01
C GLU A 30 17.72 -1.78 4.79
N ARG A 31 17.13 -0.97 3.90
CA ARG A 31 17.79 -0.38 2.72
C ARG A 31 18.24 1.06 2.96
N GLU A 32 18.39 1.45 4.23
CA GLU A 32 18.90 2.76 4.68
C GLU A 32 18.00 3.94 4.26
N VAL A 33 16.69 3.73 4.13
CA VAL A 33 15.70 4.79 3.89
C VAL A 33 14.95 5.07 5.19
N ASN A 34 14.90 6.33 5.62
CA ASN A 34 14.08 6.76 6.76
C ASN A 34 12.59 6.64 6.40
N VAL A 35 11.73 6.33 7.38
CA VAL A 35 10.32 6.03 7.07
C VAL A 35 9.36 6.89 7.90
N VAL A 36 8.45 7.58 7.22
CA VAL A 36 7.24 8.13 7.81
C VAL A 36 6.18 7.03 7.84
N LEU A 37 5.81 6.61 9.04
CA LEU A 37 4.82 5.56 9.27
C LEU A 37 3.45 6.20 9.51
N LEU A 38 2.45 5.82 8.71
CA LEU A 38 1.14 6.43 8.74
C LEU A 38 0.02 5.39 8.86
N ALA A 39 -0.79 5.53 9.91
CA ALA A 39 -2.03 4.79 10.13
C ALA A 39 -2.88 5.48 11.22
N ARG A 40 -4.04 4.91 11.54
CA ARG A 40 -4.95 5.48 12.54
C ARG A 40 -4.50 5.26 13.99
N ARG A 41 -3.90 4.10 14.28
CA ARG A 41 -3.60 3.66 15.66
C ARG A 41 -2.18 4.07 16.07
N ARG A 42 -2.06 5.18 16.80
CA ARG A 42 -0.78 5.74 17.23
C ARG A 42 0.08 4.72 17.99
N ALA A 43 -0.47 4.05 18.99
CA ALA A 43 0.29 3.11 19.80
C ALA A 43 0.89 1.94 18.98
N VAL A 44 0.16 1.47 17.95
CA VAL A 44 0.65 0.41 17.05
C VAL A 44 1.77 0.94 16.14
N LEU A 45 1.63 2.18 15.64
CA LEU A 45 2.70 2.82 14.87
C LEU A 45 3.97 2.99 15.68
N ASP A 46 3.86 3.39 16.94
CA ASP A 46 5.01 3.57 17.83
C ASP A 46 5.72 2.23 18.11
N GLN A 47 4.99 1.11 18.18
CA GLN A 47 5.57 -0.24 18.28
C GLN A 47 6.32 -0.63 16.99
N VAL A 48 5.74 -0.38 15.82
CA VAL A 48 6.41 -0.62 14.53
C VAL A 48 7.66 0.26 14.39
N ALA A 49 7.59 1.53 14.77
CA ALA A 49 8.72 2.44 14.76
C ALA A 49 9.86 1.95 15.67
N ALA A 50 9.54 1.53 16.88
CA ALA A 50 10.53 0.99 17.81
C ALA A 50 11.19 -0.28 17.27
N ALA A 51 10.42 -1.18 16.65
CA ALA A 51 10.95 -2.39 16.02
C ALA A 51 11.91 -2.06 14.86
N ILE A 52 11.58 -1.09 14.02
CA ILE A 52 12.44 -0.62 12.92
C ILE A 52 13.74 -0.04 13.47
N VAL A 53 13.66 0.89 14.41
CA VAL A 53 14.85 1.56 14.98
C VAL A 53 15.78 0.58 15.71
N SER A 54 15.22 -0.49 16.28
CA SER A 54 16.04 -1.52 16.95
C SER A 54 16.80 -2.44 15.98
N GLN A 55 16.40 -2.51 14.72
CA GLN A 55 16.93 -3.45 13.71
C GLN A 55 17.68 -2.76 12.56
N ALA A 56 17.44 -1.47 12.34
CA ALA A 56 18.03 -0.69 11.25
C ALA A 56 18.51 0.67 11.75
N SER A 57 19.49 1.25 11.07
CA SER A 57 20.00 2.61 11.36
C SER A 57 19.10 3.73 10.84
N ALA A 58 17.90 3.41 10.37
CA ALA A 58 16.97 4.36 9.80
C ALA A 58 16.19 5.12 10.89
N GLN A 59 15.88 6.38 10.61
CA GLN A 59 14.97 7.17 11.43
C GLN A 59 13.52 6.89 11.08
N THR A 60 12.63 7.06 12.05
CA THR A 60 11.19 6.92 11.85
C THR A 60 10.44 8.17 12.34
N ARG A 61 9.34 8.49 11.65
CA ARG A 61 8.34 9.48 12.10
C ARG A 61 6.96 8.83 12.05
N THR A 62 6.19 8.93 13.13
CA THR A 62 4.83 8.36 13.21
C THR A 62 3.77 9.43 13.05
N LEU A 63 2.82 9.25 12.12
CA LEU A 63 1.67 10.12 11.90
C LEU A 63 0.37 9.33 12.08
N ALA A 64 -0.38 9.68 13.14
CA ALA A 64 -1.69 9.10 13.37
C ALA A 64 -2.75 9.90 12.60
N VAL A 65 -3.20 9.37 11.46
CA VAL A 65 -4.17 10.02 10.56
C VAL A 65 -5.20 8.98 10.10
N ASP A 66 -6.48 9.35 10.12
CA ASP A 66 -7.51 8.57 9.40
C ASP A 66 -7.58 9.06 7.95
N LEU A 67 -7.26 8.17 7.03
CA LEU A 67 -7.25 8.48 5.60
C LEU A 67 -8.66 8.60 4.99
N ALA A 68 -9.70 8.25 5.74
CA ALA A 68 -11.08 8.46 5.34
C ALA A 68 -11.58 9.89 5.65
N GLU A 69 -10.86 10.64 6.49
CA GLU A 69 -11.24 12.00 6.85
C GLU A 69 -10.92 13.01 5.74
N PRO A 70 -11.80 13.99 5.49
CA PRO A 70 -11.50 15.11 4.60
C PRO A 70 -10.23 15.85 5.03
N GLY A 71 -9.36 16.20 4.07
CA GLY A 71 -8.11 16.92 4.35
C GLY A 71 -6.95 16.07 4.84
N ALA A 72 -7.10 14.74 4.93
CA ALA A 72 -6.04 13.82 5.36
C ALA A 72 -4.73 14.03 4.56
N ALA A 73 -4.80 14.14 3.25
CA ALA A 73 -3.62 14.35 2.41
C ALA A 73 -2.94 15.69 2.70
N SER A 74 -3.70 16.77 2.91
CA SER A 74 -3.15 18.09 3.27
C SER A 74 -2.48 18.07 4.65
N ALA A 75 -3.06 17.37 5.61
CA ALA A 75 -2.47 17.21 6.93
C ALA A 75 -1.14 16.41 6.88
N ILE A 76 -1.08 15.37 6.04
CA ILE A 76 0.15 14.60 5.81
C ILE A 76 1.22 15.46 5.16
N ALA A 77 0.86 16.19 4.09
CA ALA A 77 1.77 17.11 3.39
C ALA A 77 2.36 18.16 4.36
N ALA A 78 1.52 18.77 5.19
CA ALA A 78 1.97 19.74 6.19
C ALA A 78 2.91 19.11 7.24
N ALA A 79 2.59 17.90 7.73
CA ALA A 79 3.37 17.19 8.74
C ALA A 79 4.71 16.63 8.22
N THR A 80 4.93 16.64 6.91
CA THR A 80 6.15 16.15 6.24
C THR A 80 6.85 17.24 5.43
N SER A 81 6.45 18.51 5.57
CA SER A 81 6.97 19.64 4.78
C SER A 81 8.48 19.91 4.99
N ASP A 82 9.03 19.43 6.09
CA ASP A 82 10.47 19.51 6.43
C ASP A 82 11.26 18.29 5.90
N LEU A 83 10.61 17.33 5.25
CA LEU A 83 11.22 16.07 4.78
C LEU A 83 11.28 16.02 3.25
N GLU A 84 12.37 15.48 2.75
CA GLU A 84 12.46 15.10 1.35
C GLU A 84 11.92 13.68 1.17
N ILE A 85 10.68 13.56 0.69
CA ILE A 85 10.06 12.26 0.40
C ILE A 85 10.45 11.82 -1.01
N GLY A 86 11.34 10.83 -1.09
CA GLY A 86 11.79 10.22 -2.36
C GLY A 86 11.06 8.91 -2.71
N PHE A 87 10.27 8.36 -1.78
CA PHE A 87 9.49 7.14 -2.01
C PHE A 87 8.12 7.21 -1.35
N LEU A 88 7.07 6.83 -2.08
CA LEU A 88 5.70 6.75 -1.58
C LEU A 88 5.19 5.32 -1.67
N VAL A 89 4.76 4.75 -0.54
CA VAL A 89 4.09 3.44 -0.48
C VAL A 89 2.67 3.61 0.00
N TYR A 90 1.71 3.27 -0.82
CA TYR A 90 0.31 3.32 -0.44
C TYR A 90 -0.28 1.92 -0.31
N CYS A 91 -0.31 1.41 0.93
CA CYS A 91 -0.79 0.08 1.30
C CYS A 91 -2.13 0.12 2.09
N ALA A 92 -2.65 1.32 2.38
CA ALA A 92 -3.92 1.46 3.07
C ALA A 92 -5.09 1.01 2.19
N GLY A 93 -6.15 0.46 2.81
CA GLY A 93 -7.37 0.17 2.06
C GLY A 93 -7.90 -1.26 2.16
N ALA A 94 -7.66 -1.96 3.26
CA ALA A 94 -8.29 -3.26 3.52
C ALA A 94 -9.81 -3.16 3.62
N TYR A 95 -10.51 -4.18 3.18
CA TYR A 95 -11.97 -4.29 3.29
C TYR A 95 -12.34 -5.09 4.55
N PRO A 96 -13.07 -4.49 5.51
CA PRO A 96 -13.37 -5.16 6.79
C PRO A 96 -14.57 -6.09 6.77
N ASP A 97 -15.58 -5.84 5.91
CA ASP A 97 -16.89 -6.49 6.00
C ASP A 97 -17.45 -6.89 4.63
N PHE A 98 -17.42 -8.13 4.28
CA PHE A 98 -17.93 -8.68 3.04
C PHE A 98 -19.48 -8.71 3.00
N LYS A 99 -20.12 -7.53 2.89
CA LYS A 99 -21.58 -7.37 2.91
C LYS A 99 -22.14 -6.87 1.59
N PRO A 100 -23.39 -7.16 1.26
CA PRO A 100 -24.07 -6.55 0.12
C PRO A 100 -23.99 -5.02 0.18
N PHE A 101 -23.84 -4.38 -0.96
CA PHE A 101 -23.66 -2.92 -1.06
C PHE A 101 -24.77 -2.15 -0.35
N LEU A 102 -26.04 -2.55 -0.58
CA LEU A 102 -27.21 -1.91 0.01
C LEU A 102 -27.42 -2.24 1.51
N ALA A 103 -26.66 -3.16 2.07
CA ALA A 103 -26.71 -3.48 3.51
C ALA A 103 -25.75 -2.62 4.35
N ASN A 104 -24.94 -1.78 3.71
CA ASN A 104 -24.05 -0.83 4.36
C ASN A 104 -24.59 0.61 4.17
N PRO A 105 -24.38 1.51 5.15
CA PRO A 105 -24.61 2.93 4.92
C PRO A 105 -23.70 3.45 3.82
N ILE A 106 -24.17 4.43 3.03
CA ILE A 106 -23.41 4.97 1.89
C ILE A 106 -22.07 5.58 2.33
N GLU A 107 -22.02 6.13 3.53
CA GLU A 107 -20.82 6.76 4.12
C GLU A 107 -19.66 5.76 4.24
N ALA A 108 -19.95 4.46 4.38
CA ALA A 108 -18.91 3.42 4.40
C ALA A 108 -18.24 3.27 3.02
N ALA A 109 -19.01 3.39 1.93
CA ALA A 109 -18.48 3.37 0.58
C ALA A 109 -17.73 4.66 0.25
N GLU A 110 -18.25 5.82 0.66
CA GLU A 110 -17.61 7.13 0.49
C GLU A 110 -16.27 7.18 1.24
N ALA A 111 -16.23 6.73 2.49
CA ALA A 111 -14.99 6.62 3.28
C ALA A 111 -13.97 5.68 2.61
N MET A 112 -14.42 4.63 1.93
CA MET A 112 -13.54 3.73 1.19
C MET A 112 -12.99 4.41 -0.06
N VAL A 113 -13.80 5.13 -0.84
CA VAL A 113 -13.36 5.89 -2.00
C VAL A 113 -12.40 7.00 -1.58
N GLN A 114 -12.71 7.72 -0.51
CA GLN A 114 -11.82 8.74 0.03
C GLN A 114 -10.44 8.16 0.36
N ARG A 115 -10.39 7.08 1.14
CA ARG A 115 -9.14 6.45 1.54
C ARG A 115 -8.41 5.77 0.39
N ASN A 116 -9.12 5.02 -0.47
CA ASN A 116 -8.47 4.17 -1.48
C ASN A 116 -8.19 4.91 -2.81
N CYS A 117 -8.96 5.94 -3.15
CA CYS A 117 -8.82 6.63 -4.43
C CYS A 117 -8.34 8.08 -4.27
N MET A 118 -9.03 8.88 -3.44
CA MET A 118 -8.74 10.31 -3.35
C MET A 118 -7.39 10.60 -2.69
N VAL A 119 -7.13 9.97 -1.56
CA VAL A 119 -5.88 10.23 -0.80
C VAL A 119 -4.63 9.78 -1.57
N PRO A 120 -4.52 8.56 -2.13
CA PRO A 120 -3.34 8.19 -2.91
C PRO A 120 -3.11 9.10 -4.12
N MET A 121 -4.17 9.49 -4.83
CA MET A 121 -4.08 10.45 -5.94
C MET A 121 -3.53 11.80 -5.46
N GLN A 122 -4.04 12.33 -4.35
CA GLN A 122 -3.59 13.61 -3.77
C GLN A 122 -2.13 13.55 -3.29
N LEU A 123 -1.72 12.45 -2.64
CA LEU A 123 -0.33 12.28 -2.19
C LEU A 123 0.63 12.11 -3.37
N CYS A 124 0.27 11.35 -4.39
CA CYS A 124 1.08 11.25 -5.62
C CYS A 124 1.23 12.63 -6.28
N HIS A 125 0.14 13.38 -6.43
CA HIS A 125 0.17 14.74 -6.99
C HIS A 125 1.05 15.70 -6.18
N HIS A 126 1.11 15.54 -4.85
CA HIS A 126 1.92 16.38 -3.96
C HIS A 126 3.41 16.03 -4.01
N PHE A 127 3.76 14.73 -3.98
CA PHE A 127 5.17 14.30 -3.84
C PHE A 127 5.88 14.05 -5.19
N ALA A 128 5.18 13.61 -6.22
CA ALA A 128 5.79 13.30 -7.51
C ALA A 128 6.54 14.47 -8.18
N PRO A 129 6.08 15.73 -8.11
CA PRO A 129 6.82 16.86 -8.72
C PRO A 129 8.27 16.98 -8.26
N ALA A 130 8.53 16.84 -6.94
CA ALA A 130 9.88 16.88 -6.40
C ALA A 130 10.74 15.68 -6.84
N MET A 131 10.15 14.49 -7.00
CA MET A 131 10.81 13.32 -7.53
C MET A 131 11.20 13.52 -9.01
N VAL A 132 10.29 14.06 -9.82
CA VAL A 132 10.53 14.38 -11.24
C VAL A 132 11.62 15.44 -11.40
N GLU A 133 11.60 16.51 -10.59
CA GLU A 133 12.64 17.54 -10.61
C GLU A 133 14.02 16.96 -10.34
N LYS A 134 14.12 15.96 -9.47
CA LYS A 134 15.37 15.27 -9.13
C LYS A 134 15.73 14.15 -10.11
N GLY A 135 14.85 13.78 -11.01
CA GLY A 135 15.04 12.66 -11.92
C GLY A 135 15.18 11.30 -11.20
N ARG A 136 14.62 11.17 -9.99
CA ARG A 136 14.69 9.95 -9.17
C ARG A 136 13.56 9.90 -8.16
N GLY A 137 13.07 8.71 -7.86
CA GLY A 137 12.03 8.47 -6.88
C GLY A 137 11.28 7.18 -7.14
N GLY A 138 10.32 6.86 -6.26
CA GLY A 138 9.50 5.67 -6.42
C GLY A 138 8.12 5.80 -5.82
N ILE A 139 7.14 5.18 -6.44
CA ILE A 139 5.75 5.12 -5.98
C ILE A 139 5.26 3.68 -6.09
N VAL A 140 4.77 3.12 -4.99
CA VAL A 140 4.12 1.80 -4.97
C VAL A 140 2.68 1.95 -4.50
N ILE A 141 1.74 1.55 -5.35
CA ILE A 141 0.31 1.50 -5.04
C ILE A 141 -0.12 0.05 -4.91
N PHE A 142 -0.64 -0.30 -3.74
CA PHE A 142 -1.10 -1.67 -3.46
C PHE A 142 -2.51 -1.89 -4.01
N GLY A 143 -2.58 -2.61 -5.12
CA GLY A 143 -3.80 -3.15 -5.71
C GLY A 143 -4.27 -4.44 -5.03
N SER A 144 -5.24 -5.08 -5.64
CA SER A 144 -5.79 -6.36 -5.21
C SER A 144 -6.38 -7.10 -6.41
N GLY A 145 -6.33 -8.43 -6.42
CA GLY A 145 -7.07 -9.24 -7.39
C GLY A 145 -8.57 -8.94 -7.42
N ALA A 146 -9.14 -8.38 -6.35
CA ALA A 146 -10.52 -7.90 -6.34
C ALA A 146 -10.81 -6.74 -7.30
N GLY A 147 -9.77 -6.08 -7.83
CA GLY A 147 -9.90 -5.04 -8.84
C GLY A 147 -9.95 -5.55 -10.28
N LEU A 148 -9.63 -6.84 -10.51
CA LEU A 148 -9.60 -7.43 -11.86
C LEU A 148 -10.99 -7.67 -12.43
N ALA A 149 -11.98 -7.95 -11.57
CA ALA A 149 -13.36 -8.18 -11.98
C ALA A 149 -14.35 -7.79 -10.88
N GLY A 150 -15.56 -7.40 -11.26
CA GLY A 150 -16.64 -7.12 -10.31
C GLY A 150 -17.11 -8.38 -9.59
N GLY A 151 -17.25 -8.30 -8.26
CA GLY A 151 -17.77 -9.39 -7.43
C GLY A 151 -18.84 -8.93 -6.45
N PRO A 152 -19.82 -9.81 -6.10
CA PRO A 152 -20.82 -9.49 -5.10
C PRO A 152 -20.13 -9.23 -3.74
N ASN A 153 -20.75 -8.39 -2.93
CA ASN A 153 -20.24 -7.98 -1.60
C ASN A 153 -18.90 -7.19 -1.61
N MET A 154 -18.39 -6.82 -2.79
CA MET A 154 -17.15 -6.07 -2.95
C MET A 154 -17.30 -4.81 -3.81
N VAL A 155 -18.51 -4.30 -4.00
CA VAL A 155 -18.81 -3.22 -4.97
C VAL A 155 -17.86 -2.04 -4.81
N ALA A 156 -17.83 -1.37 -3.66
CA ALA A 156 -16.96 -0.23 -3.45
C ALA A 156 -15.47 -0.62 -3.37
N TYR A 157 -15.16 -1.76 -2.74
CA TYR A 157 -13.79 -2.22 -2.60
C TYR A 157 -13.16 -2.61 -3.94
N GLY A 158 -13.81 -3.50 -4.70
CA GLY A 158 -13.32 -3.93 -6.02
C GLY A 158 -13.16 -2.76 -6.97
N SER A 159 -14.15 -1.85 -7.01
CA SER A 159 -14.07 -0.63 -7.83
C SER A 159 -12.90 0.27 -7.42
N SER A 160 -12.65 0.45 -6.11
CA SER A 160 -11.51 1.24 -5.65
C SER A 160 -10.16 0.57 -5.97
N LYS A 161 -10.10 -0.76 -5.97
CA LYS A 161 -8.89 -1.50 -6.34
C LYS A 161 -8.65 -1.54 -7.86
N ALA A 162 -9.69 -1.49 -8.67
CA ALA A 162 -9.57 -1.26 -10.11
C ALA A 162 -9.03 0.17 -10.40
N PHE A 163 -9.49 1.18 -9.63
CA PHE A 163 -8.90 2.51 -9.70
C PHE A 163 -7.39 2.49 -9.41
N ASP A 164 -6.95 1.84 -8.34
CA ASP A 164 -5.53 1.76 -7.95
C ASP A 164 -4.66 1.20 -9.09
N MET A 165 -5.15 0.18 -9.80
CA MET A 165 -4.43 -0.45 -10.92
C MET A 165 -4.28 0.51 -12.10
N VAL A 166 -5.40 1.04 -12.59
CA VAL A 166 -5.40 1.95 -13.76
C VAL A 166 -4.64 3.24 -13.44
N PHE A 167 -4.77 3.75 -12.22
CA PHE A 167 -4.07 4.93 -11.76
C PHE A 167 -2.55 4.72 -11.75
N ALA A 168 -2.07 3.59 -11.20
CA ALA A 168 -0.65 3.27 -11.19
C ALA A 168 -0.08 3.11 -12.60
N GLU A 169 -0.79 2.44 -13.51
CA GLU A 169 -0.38 2.27 -14.91
C GLU A 169 -0.26 3.61 -15.65
N ALA A 170 -1.28 4.47 -15.53
CA ALA A 170 -1.27 5.78 -16.14
C ALA A 170 -0.14 6.66 -15.58
N LEU A 171 0.05 6.63 -14.26
CA LEU A 171 1.11 7.39 -13.59
C LEU A 171 2.51 6.89 -13.98
N TRP A 172 2.71 5.58 -14.15
CA TRP A 172 3.93 5.02 -14.70
C TRP A 172 4.22 5.56 -16.10
N GLY A 173 3.21 5.58 -16.99
CA GLY A 173 3.33 6.11 -18.35
C GLY A 173 3.78 7.58 -18.39
N GLU A 174 3.41 8.37 -17.37
CA GLU A 174 3.80 9.78 -17.29
C GLU A 174 5.16 10.04 -16.63
N LEU A 175 5.59 9.16 -15.71
CA LEU A 175 6.73 9.43 -14.82
C LEU A 175 7.96 8.55 -15.07
N HIS A 176 7.81 7.40 -15.72
CA HIS A 176 8.90 6.45 -15.94
C HIS A 176 10.09 7.09 -16.66
N ASP A 177 9.87 7.74 -17.78
CA ASP A 177 10.90 8.43 -18.56
C ASP A 177 11.49 9.66 -17.84
N LYS A 178 10.90 10.07 -16.73
CA LYS A 178 11.38 11.16 -15.86
C LYS A 178 12.18 10.65 -14.66
N GLY A 179 12.51 9.36 -14.64
CA GLY A 179 13.33 8.74 -13.60
C GLY A 179 12.59 8.34 -12.32
N VAL A 180 11.25 8.35 -12.33
CA VAL A 180 10.42 7.93 -11.20
C VAL A 180 9.81 6.56 -11.49
N ASP A 181 10.20 5.55 -10.70
CA ASP A 181 9.60 4.23 -10.80
C ASP A 181 8.19 4.23 -10.20
N VAL A 182 7.22 3.71 -10.92
CA VAL A 182 5.86 3.52 -10.40
C VAL A 182 5.49 2.05 -10.54
N LEU A 183 4.96 1.45 -9.48
CA LEU A 183 4.53 0.07 -9.48
C LEU A 183 3.13 -0.08 -8.87
N GLY A 184 2.18 -0.54 -9.66
CA GLY A 184 0.92 -1.11 -9.18
C GLY A 184 1.16 -2.55 -8.74
N LEU A 185 1.21 -2.79 -7.42
CA LEU A 185 1.47 -4.12 -6.87
C LEU A 185 0.15 -4.81 -6.53
N ILE A 186 -0.24 -5.79 -7.34
CA ILE A 186 -1.51 -6.51 -7.17
C ILE A 186 -1.28 -7.73 -6.28
N LEU A 187 -1.98 -7.75 -5.15
CA LEU A 187 -1.92 -8.85 -4.21
C LEU A 187 -3.07 -9.83 -4.39
N GLY A 188 -2.74 -11.12 -4.28
CA GLY A 188 -3.66 -12.19 -3.97
C GLY A 188 -3.96 -12.26 -2.47
N LYS A 189 -4.37 -13.43 -2.01
CA LYS A 189 -4.49 -13.71 -0.58
C LYS A 189 -3.11 -13.60 0.07
N THR A 190 -2.98 -12.75 1.09
CA THR A 190 -1.73 -12.57 1.84
C THR A 190 -1.99 -12.81 3.32
N ASN A 191 -1.16 -13.62 3.96
CA ASN A 191 -1.29 -14.02 5.35
C ASN A 191 -1.02 -12.86 6.32
N THR A 192 -1.98 -11.94 6.40
CA THR A 192 -1.94 -10.78 7.30
C THR A 192 -2.85 -10.99 8.50
N PRO A 193 -2.60 -10.33 9.65
CA PRO A 193 -3.51 -10.36 10.78
C PRO A 193 -4.93 -9.92 10.40
N ALA A 194 -5.08 -8.95 9.50
CA ALA A 194 -6.39 -8.49 9.02
C ALA A 194 -7.14 -9.60 8.25
N LEU A 195 -6.44 -10.34 7.36
CA LEU A 195 -7.05 -11.45 6.63
C LEU A 195 -7.42 -12.61 7.57
N ARG A 196 -6.54 -12.98 8.49
CA ARG A 196 -6.82 -14.02 9.50
C ARG A 196 -8.04 -13.69 10.32
N GLN A 197 -8.16 -12.48 10.84
CA GLN A 197 -9.34 -12.01 11.56
C GLN A 197 -10.62 -12.03 10.72
N LEU A 198 -10.53 -11.66 9.44
CA LEU A 198 -11.66 -11.71 8.52
C LEU A 198 -12.13 -13.15 8.30
N GLU A 199 -11.22 -14.07 7.95
CA GLU A 199 -11.57 -15.47 7.68
C GLU A 199 -12.04 -16.21 8.94
N TYR A 200 -11.47 -15.91 10.11
CA TYR A 200 -11.97 -16.43 11.39
C TYR A 200 -13.42 -16.00 11.67
N ARG A 201 -13.72 -14.70 11.53
CA ARG A 201 -15.11 -14.19 11.69
C ARG A 201 -16.09 -14.82 10.71
N ARG A 202 -15.62 -15.27 9.56
CA ARG A 202 -16.43 -15.95 8.52
C ARG A 202 -16.47 -17.47 8.68
N GLY A 203 -15.81 -18.03 9.68
CA GLY A 203 -15.73 -19.46 9.92
C GLY A 203 -14.93 -20.24 8.86
N GLN A 204 -14.05 -19.55 8.13
CA GLN A 204 -13.18 -20.16 7.10
C GLN A 204 -11.89 -20.76 7.68
N ILE A 205 -11.48 -20.28 8.86
CA ILE A 205 -10.42 -20.84 9.69
C ILE A 205 -10.92 -21.00 11.12
N SER A 206 -10.31 -21.90 11.90
CA SER A 206 -10.77 -22.27 13.24
C SER A 206 -10.24 -21.35 14.34
N SER A 207 -9.09 -20.70 14.07
CA SER A 207 -8.44 -19.76 15.00
C SER A 207 -7.92 -18.53 14.22
N PRO A 208 -7.88 -17.34 14.83
CA PRO A 208 -7.24 -16.18 14.21
C PRO A 208 -5.71 -16.33 14.07
N ASP A 209 -5.13 -17.38 14.63
CA ASP A 209 -3.71 -17.71 14.46
C ASP A 209 -3.45 -18.68 13.30
N ASP A 210 -4.51 -19.30 12.75
CA ASP A 210 -4.39 -20.19 11.59
C ASP A 210 -4.00 -19.42 10.35
N VAL A 211 -3.17 -20.05 9.51
CA VAL A 211 -2.81 -19.49 8.19
C VAL A 211 -3.95 -19.76 7.21
N PRO A 212 -4.52 -18.74 6.57
CA PRO A 212 -5.56 -18.91 5.55
C PRO A 212 -5.06 -19.73 4.36
N VAL A 213 -5.86 -20.69 3.91
CA VAL A 213 -5.51 -21.56 2.78
C VAL A 213 -5.23 -20.74 1.52
N GLY A 214 -4.10 -20.98 0.87
CA GLY A 214 -3.66 -20.30 -0.33
C GLY A 214 -3.17 -18.86 -0.09
N ALA A 215 -2.91 -18.48 1.16
CA ALA A 215 -2.34 -17.17 1.45
C ALA A 215 -0.82 -17.18 1.35
N ALA A 216 -0.25 -16.26 0.57
CA ALA A 216 1.19 -16.03 0.49
C ALA A 216 1.74 -15.48 1.83
N ALA A 217 2.97 -15.80 2.17
CA ALA A 217 3.63 -15.20 3.33
C ALA A 217 3.92 -13.71 3.05
N VAL A 218 3.83 -12.88 4.08
CA VAL A 218 4.10 -11.43 3.94
C VAL A 218 5.53 -11.18 3.47
N ASP A 219 6.49 -11.93 3.99
CA ASP A 219 7.91 -11.74 3.65
C ASP A 219 8.18 -12.06 2.17
N ASP A 220 7.54 -13.08 1.60
CA ASP A 220 7.66 -13.42 0.18
C ASP A 220 7.07 -12.31 -0.70
N VAL A 221 5.90 -11.79 -0.32
CA VAL A 221 5.26 -10.64 -1.00
C VAL A 221 6.18 -9.43 -1.01
N ILE A 222 6.85 -9.14 0.10
CA ILE A 222 7.76 -7.99 0.21
C ILE A 222 9.04 -8.20 -0.60
N ALA A 223 9.63 -9.40 -0.56
CA ALA A 223 10.80 -9.73 -1.37
C ALA A 223 10.50 -9.54 -2.85
N GLU A 224 9.40 -10.11 -3.36
CA GLU A 224 8.95 -10.00 -4.73
C GLU A 224 8.64 -8.54 -5.13
N ALA A 225 8.06 -7.75 -4.23
CA ALA A 225 7.79 -6.34 -4.45
C ALA A 225 9.08 -5.53 -4.65
N PHE A 226 10.11 -5.73 -3.82
CA PHE A 226 11.39 -5.02 -3.95
C PHE A 226 12.17 -5.46 -5.18
N GLU A 227 12.11 -6.73 -5.56
CA GLU A 227 12.75 -7.25 -6.78
C GLU A 227 12.13 -6.66 -8.06
N ASN A 228 10.85 -6.29 -8.01
CA ASN A 228 10.11 -5.85 -9.18
C ASN A 228 9.77 -4.34 -9.19
N LEU A 229 10.36 -3.54 -8.29
CA LEU A 229 10.09 -2.09 -8.23
C LEU A 229 10.29 -1.36 -9.55
N THR A 230 11.24 -1.80 -10.36
CA THR A 230 11.56 -1.18 -11.66
C THR A 230 10.86 -1.87 -12.84
N ASN A 231 10.07 -2.92 -12.58
CA ASN A 231 9.37 -3.71 -13.58
C ASN A 231 7.89 -3.28 -13.74
N GLY A 232 7.61 -1.98 -13.54
CA GLY A 232 6.28 -1.42 -13.75
C GLY A 232 5.75 -1.59 -15.18
N PRO A 233 4.51 -1.23 -15.43
CA PRO A 233 3.59 -0.52 -14.52
C PRO A 233 2.94 -1.38 -13.43
N THR A 234 2.75 -2.68 -13.69
CA THR A 234 1.97 -3.57 -12.83
C THR A 234 2.71 -4.87 -12.57
N TRP A 235 2.72 -5.29 -11.31
CA TRP A 235 3.21 -6.61 -10.91
C TRP A 235 2.19 -7.34 -10.05
N MET A 236 1.88 -8.60 -10.40
CA MET A 236 1.01 -9.48 -9.62
C MET A 236 1.86 -10.45 -8.82
N VAL A 237 1.75 -10.42 -7.53
CA VAL A 237 2.55 -11.27 -6.63
C VAL A 237 2.14 -12.75 -6.67
N ASP A 238 0.91 -13.04 -7.04
CA ASP A 238 0.36 -14.40 -7.12
C ASP A 238 0.60 -15.00 -8.51
N GLU A 239 1.37 -16.11 -8.59
CA GLU A 239 1.72 -16.77 -9.85
C GLU A 239 0.47 -17.37 -10.54
N ASP A 240 -0.45 -17.96 -9.79
CA ASP A 240 -1.70 -18.50 -10.33
C ASP A 240 -2.55 -17.38 -10.92
N MET A 241 -2.59 -16.22 -10.26
CA MET A 241 -3.27 -15.03 -10.76
C MET A 241 -2.60 -14.49 -12.03
N ARG A 242 -1.26 -14.44 -12.08
CA ARG A 242 -0.53 -14.05 -13.31
C ARG A 242 -0.88 -14.97 -14.46
N ALA A 243 -0.86 -16.29 -14.24
CA ALA A 243 -1.21 -17.27 -15.26
C ALA A 243 -2.68 -17.14 -15.73
N ALA A 244 -3.61 -16.91 -14.81
CA ALA A 244 -5.04 -16.73 -15.14
C ALA A 244 -5.26 -15.47 -15.99
N VAL A 245 -4.62 -14.35 -15.67
CA VAL A 245 -4.75 -13.10 -16.46
C VAL A 245 -4.12 -13.26 -17.85
N GLN A 246 -2.97 -13.94 -17.96
CA GLN A 246 -2.34 -14.20 -19.25
C GLN A 246 -3.21 -15.08 -20.16
N MET A 247 -4.02 -15.98 -19.61
CA MET A 247 -4.95 -16.80 -20.40
C MET A 247 -6.19 -16.03 -20.88
N MET A 248 -6.49 -14.86 -20.30
CA MET A 248 -7.64 -14.03 -20.67
C MET A 248 -7.25 -12.90 -21.65
N ALA A 249 -5.97 -12.64 -21.83
CA ALA A 249 -5.43 -11.62 -22.74
C ALA A 249 -5.14 -12.19 -24.15
#